data_a4d4ede8866246b67d85eedea9d700dd
#
_entry.id   a4d4ede8866246b67d85eedea9d700dd
#
_cell.length_a   1.000
_cell.length_b   1.000
_cell.length_c   1.000
_cell.angle_alpha   90.00
_cell.angle_beta   90.00
_cell.angle_gamma   90.00
#
_symmetry.space_group_name_H-M   'P 1'
#
loop_
_entity.id
_entity.type
_entity.pdbx_description
1 polymer ?
#
loop_
_entity_poly.entity_id
_entity_poly.type
_entity_poly.pdbx_seq_one_letter_code
_entity_poly.pdbx_strand_id
1 'polypeptide(L)'
;MVFKRKIYSKLLDWKELSSGETAVMLEGARRIGKSTLALEFAKNEYEDYILLDFAKENNDIKNIFLENLSDLDAFFRNLFLLKGKKLKEKKSVIIFDKVQLFPQARQAIKYLVADGRYDYIETGSLISIKKNVKDILIPSEEYRLKMYPMDFEEFLWACGDEVTMPVIEDSFKKKKPLGEASHRKIMKTFRTYMAVGGMPQAVKAFTEGRPFDRIDFIKRNILDLYESELAKYDDENKEKASVIYKTIPEQLENKNSHFRFSLVDKSARYKNYVEAVNFVAESMIGNECINVTKPEIMLELFADRSNFKLYLGDTGLLVTQIMKNADETAENLYKSLIFDKLSVNQGMIIENIVAQMLKVSGYDLYFHEFLHMPNGSDKEKKYEIDFMIVKSKKICPIEVKSSGYKSHKSFDYLIDKYKLKTSDKYIIYTKDFKEEDGITYIPLYMAGLL
;
A
#
# COMPACT_ATOMS: atom_id res chain seq x y z
N MET A 1 19.27 12.30 -0.42
CA MET A 1 19.40 10.82 -0.56
C MET A 1 18.13 10.32 -1.23
N VAL A 2 18.27 9.59 -2.34
CA VAL A 2 17.17 8.91 -3.02
C VAL A 2 17.27 7.43 -2.61
N PHE A 3 16.17 6.86 -2.16
CA PHE A 3 16.15 5.45 -1.76
C PHE A 3 15.95 4.54 -2.98
N LYS A 4 16.63 3.40 -2.98
CA LYS A 4 16.37 2.31 -3.92
C LYS A 4 14.94 1.80 -3.74
N ARG A 5 14.20 1.65 -4.84
CA ARG A 5 12.79 1.22 -4.83
C ARG A 5 12.59 0.08 -5.83
N LYS A 6 11.86 -0.95 -5.43
CA LYS A 6 11.53 -2.10 -6.30
C LYS A 6 10.80 -1.71 -7.58
N ILE A 7 9.94 -0.71 -7.49
CA ILE A 7 9.20 -0.20 -8.65
C ILE A 7 10.10 0.39 -9.73
N TYR A 8 11.37 0.70 -9.43
CA TYR A 8 12.34 1.18 -10.44
C TYR A 8 12.56 0.14 -11.55
N SER A 9 12.61 -1.16 -11.22
CA SER A 9 12.72 -2.22 -12.23
C SER A 9 11.51 -2.26 -13.15
N LYS A 10 10.29 -2.02 -12.63
CA LYS A 10 9.07 -1.93 -13.45
C LYS A 10 9.08 -0.73 -14.40
N LEU A 11 9.74 0.35 -14.01
CA LEU A 11 9.97 1.50 -14.93
C LEU A 11 10.97 1.15 -16.03
N LEU A 12 12.01 0.36 -15.72
CA LEU A 12 12.94 -0.16 -16.75
C LEU A 12 12.21 -1.09 -17.72
N ASP A 13 11.40 -2.02 -17.19
CA ASP A 13 10.58 -2.93 -18.02
C ASP A 13 9.62 -2.12 -18.93
N TRP A 14 8.95 -1.08 -18.40
CA TRP A 14 8.12 -0.20 -19.21
C TRP A 14 8.93 0.51 -20.31
N LYS A 15 10.09 1.07 -19.96
CA LYS A 15 10.95 1.76 -20.93
C LYS A 15 11.41 0.83 -22.04
N GLU A 16 11.72 -0.43 -21.73
CA GLU A 16 12.16 -1.42 -22.70
C GLU A 16 11.01 -1.90 -23.62
N LEU A 17 9.82 -2.14 -23.03
CA LEU A 17 8.71 -2.82 -23.70
C LEU A 17 7.69 -1.87 -24.35
N SER A 18 7.54 -0.64 -23.82
CA SER A 18 6.42 0.25 -24.16
C SER A 18 6.81 1.72 -24.36
N SER A 19 8.11 2.04 -24.42
CA SER A 19 8.59 3.39 -24.70
C SER A 19 8.11 3.86 -26.08
N GLY A 20 7.52 5.05 -26.13
CA GLY A 20 6.90 5.60 -27.34
C GLY A 20 5.51 5.05 -27.69
N GLU A 21 5.01 4.03 -26.99
CA GLU A 21 3.66 3.48 -27.16
C GLU A 21 2.71 3.89 -26.05
N THR A 22 3.22 4.05 -24.83
CA THR A 22 2.46 4.49 -23.67
C THR A 22 3.25 5.49 -22.82
N ALA A 23 2.54 6.38 -22.12
CA ALA A 23 3.08 7.09 -20.96
C ALA A 23 3.01 6.20 -19.73
N VAL A 24 3.93 6.39 -18.75
CA VAL A 24 3.81 5.71 -17.45
C VAL A 24 3.25 6.65 -16.39
N MET A 25 2.18 6.20 -15.73
CA MET A 25 1.55 6.92 -14.62
C MET A 25 1.93 6.29 -13.29
N LEU A 26 2.75 7.00 -12.49
CA LEU A 26 3.05 6.63 -11.11
C LEU A 26 1.93 7.11 -10.18
N GLU A 27 1.09 6.19 -9.73
CA GLU A 27 -0.03 6.49 -8.84
C GLU A 27 0.20 5.92 -7.43
N GLY A 28 -0.44 6.51 -6.42
CA GLY A 28 -0.34 6.05 -5.03
C GLY A 28 -0.56 7.19 -4.03
N ALA A 29 -0.50 6.86 -2.73
CA ALA A 29 -0.71 7.81 -1.65
C ALA A 29 0.28 9.00 -1.71
N ARG A 30 -0.03 10.07 -1.01
CA ARG A 30 0.92 11.21 -0.87
C ARG A 30 2.15 10.84 -0.05
N ARG A 31 3.27 11.55 -0.31
CA ARG A 31 4.53 11.43 0.45
C ARG A 31 5.26 10.09 0.32
N ILE A 32 4.87 9.20 -0.60
CA ILE A 32 5.55 7.91 -0.84
C ILE A 32 6.74 7.99 -1.81
N GLY A 33 7.05 9.18 -2.37
CA GLY A 33 8.25 9.43 -3.16
C GLY A 33 8.10 9.38 -4.68
N LYS A 34 6.88 9.47 -5.25
CA LYS A 34 6.62 9.41 -6.70
C LYS A 34 7.44 10.40 -7.53
N SER A 35 7.33 11.70 -7.20
CA SER A 35 8.06 12.77 -7.91
C SER A 35 9.59 12.59 -7.83
N THR A 36 10.09 12.11 -6.68
CA THR A 36 11.51 11.83 -6.49
C THR A 36 11.97 10.69 -7.37
N LEU A 37 11.19 9.61 -7.42
CA LEU A 37 11.48 8.45 -8.26
C LEU A 37 11.46 8.79 -9.76
N ALA A 38 10.42 9.52 -10.21
CA ALA A 38 10.31 9.94 -11.60
C ALA A 38 11.52 10.80 -12.05
N LEU A 39 11.92 11.74 -11.19
CA LEU A 39 13.08 12.59 -11.47
C LEU A 39 14.39 11.80 -11.47
N GLU A 40 14.56 10.86 -10.53
CA GLU A 40 15.76 10.01 -10.48
C GLU A 40 15.85 9.10 -11.71
N PHE A 41 14.72 8.48 -12.08
CA PHE A 41 14.63 7.65 -13.27
C PHE A 41 14.98 8.45 -14.56
N ALA A 42 14.43 9.66 -14.68
CA ALA A 42 14.73 10.52 -15.82
C ALA A 42 16.20 10.89 -15.91
N LYS A 43 16.85 11.16 -14.77
CA LYS A 43 18.29 11.51 -14.74
C LYS A 43 19.20 10.35 -15.09
N ASN A 44 18.83 9.14 -14.72
CA ASN A 44 19.68 7.98 -14.89
C ASN A 44 19.48 7.29 -16.25
N GLU A 45 18.25 7.33 -16.77
CA GLU A 45 17.84 6.50 -17.90
C GLU A 45 17.68 7.27 -19.23
N TYR A 46 17.74 8.62 -19.20
CA TYR A 46 17.59 9.45 -20.39
C TYR A 46 18.77 10.43 -20.55
N GLU A 47 19.07 10.79 -21.79
CA GLU A 47 20.10 11.80 -22.06
C GLU A 47 19.65 13.18 -21.56
N ASP A 48 18.34 13.44 -21.60
CA ASP A 48 17.77 14.71 -21.21
C ASP A 48 16.31 14.60 -20.70
N TYR A 49 15.85 15.60 -19.97
CA TYR A 49 14.47 15.64 -19.48
C TYR A 49 13.96 17.07 -19.27
N ILE A 50 12.64 17.22 -19.30
CA ILE A 50 11.93 18.41 -18.80
C ILE A 50 11.00 17.96 -17.68
N LEU A 51 11.02 18.69 -16.56
CA LEU A 51 10.08 18.53 -15.44
C LEU A 51 9.04 19.66 -15.48
N LEU A 52 7.76 19.30 -15.58
CA LEU A 52 6.61 20.18 -15.44
C LEU A 52 5.93 19.88 -14.08
N ASP A 53 6.31 20.63 -13.03
CA ASP A 53 5.64 20.56 -11.72
C ASP A 53 4.42 21.49 -11.74
N PHE A 54 3.23 20.95 -11.98
CA PHE A 54 1.99 21.72 -12.09
C PHE A 54 1.57 22.45 -10.81
N ALA A 55 2.22 22.21 -9.68
CA ALA A 55 2.08 23.05 -8.49
C ALA A 55 2.86 24.37 -8.58
N LYS A 56 3.83 24.48 -9.51
CA LYS A 56 4.75 25.61 -9.65
C LYS A 56 4.68 26.26 -11.03
N GLU A 57 4.17 25.55 -12.04
CA GLU A 57 4.10 26.08 -13.40
C GLU A 57 3.16 27.29 -13.47
N ASN A 58 3.60 28.30 -14.21
CA ASN A 58 2.82 29.51 -14.50
C ASN A 58 1.72 29.22 -15.54
N ASN A 59 0.90 30.24 -15.81
CA ASN A 59 -0.17 30.11 -16.79
C ASN A 59 0.35 29.98 -18.23
N ASP A 60 1.53 30.50 -18.57
CA ASP A 60 2.09 30.40 -19.91
C ASP A 60 2.33 28.94 -20.30
N ILE A 61 2.90 28.14 -19.40
CA ILE A 61 3.06 26.69 -19.61
C ILE A 61 1.69 26.00 -19.75
N LYS A 62 0.70 26.36 -18.92
CA LYS A 62 -0.64 25.78 -19.01
C LYS A 62 -1.35 26.14 -20.31
N ASN A 63 -1.17 27.37 -20.78
CA ASN A 63 -1.76 27.84 -22.04
C ASN A 63 -1.23 27.07 -23.25
N ILE A 64 0.03 26.63 -23.27
CA ILE A 64 0.56 25.78 -24.35
C ILE A 64 -0.32 24.53 -24.53
N PHE A 65 -0.74 23.88 -23.43
CA PHE A 65 -1.62 22.71 -23.50
C PHE A 65 -3.03 23.05 -23.98
N LEU A 66 -3.52 24.26 -23.75
CA LEU A 66 -4.86 24.68 -24.17
C LEU A 66 -4.92 25.15 -25.64
N GLU A 67 -3.85 25.75 -26.11
CA GLU A 67 -3.83 26.45 -27.40
C GLU A 67 -3.10 25.68 -28.51
N ASN A 68 -2.12 24.83 -28.15
CA ASN A 68 -1.22 24.26 -29.15
C ASN A 68 -1.31 22.74 -29.35
N LEU A 69 -2.25 22.03 -28.70
CA LEU A 69 -2.37 20.57 -28.87
C LEU A 69 -2.76 20.13 -30.29
N SER A 70 -3.34 21.01 -31.08
CA SER A 70 -3.64 20.75 -32.51
C SER A 70 -2.43 20.90 -33.42
N ASP A 71 -1.36 21.58 -32.98
CA ASP A 71 -0.08 21.75 -33.67
C ASP A 71 1.05 21.41 -32.68
N LEU A 72 1.49 20.16 -32.71
CA LEU A 72 2.52 19.65 -31.78
C LEU A 72 3.91 20.26 -32.07
N ASP A 73 4.19 20.75 -33.26
CA ASP A 73 5.43 21.48 -33.55
C ASP A 73 5.44 22.84 -32.86
N ALA A 74 4.33 23.55 -32.89
CA ALA A 74 4.15 24.77 -32.10
C ALA A 74 4.18 24.49 -30.60
N PHE A 75 3.55 23.39 -30.14
CA PHE A 75 3.57 22.97 -28.75
C PHE A 75 4.99 22.80 -28.21
N PHE A 76 5.82 21.97 -28.87
CA PHE A 76 7.19 21.72 -28.41
C PHE A 76 8.10 22.92 -28.56
N ARG A 77 7.98 23.70 -29.67
CA ARG A 77 8.73 24.93 -29.84
C ARG A 77 8.49 25.90 -28.68
N ASN A 78 7.24 26.14 -28.33
CA ASN A 78 6.86 27.07 -27.27
C ASN A 78 7.27 26.53 -25.90
N LEU A 79 7.10 25.21 -25.64
CA LEU A 79 7.54 24.56 -24.40
C LEU A 79 9.07 24.70 -24.23
N PHE A 80 9.85 24.45 -25.26
CA PHE A 80 11.32 24.56 -25.19
C PHE A 80 11.78 25.99 -25.00
N LEU A 81 11.10 26.95 -25.64
CA LEU A 81 11.38 28.38 -25.45
C LEU A 81 11.16 28.78 -23.99
N LEU A 82 10.01 28.45 -23.41
CA LEU A 82 9.68 28.80 -22.01
C LEU A 82 10.56 28.07 -20.99
N LYS A 83 10.97 26.83 -21.29
CA LYS A 83 11.87 26.07 -20.41
C LYS A 83 13.35 26.34 -20.65
N GLY A 84 13.71 27.11 -21.71
CA GLY A 84 15.08 27.40 -22.05
C GLY A 84 15.89 26.14 -22.41
N LYS A 85 15.21 25.06 -22.88
CA LYS A 85 15.85 23.76 -23.11
C LYS A 85 15.18 23.00 -24.25
N LYS A 86 15.97 22.58 -25.24
CA LYS A 86 15.54 21.74 -26.35
C LYS A 86 15.89 20.28 -26.04
N LEU A 87 14.93 19.37 -26.18
CA LEU A 87 15.10 17.93 -25.97
C LEU A 87 15.57 17.23 -27.27
N LYS A 88 16.25 16.09 -27.10
CA LYS A 88 16.61 15.16 -28.17
C LYS A 88 15.49 14.14 -28.35
N GLU A 89 14.98 14.03 -29.56
CA GLU A 89 13.96 13.06 -29.92
C GLU A 89 14.41 11.62 -29.65
N LYS A 90 13.50 10.76 -29.20
CA LYS A 90 13.73 9.34 -28.84
C LYS A 90 14.74 9.08 -27.72
N LYS A 91 15.28 10.13 -27.08
CA LYS A 91 16.31 10.02 -26.04
C LYS A 91 15.98 10.81 -24.78
N SER A 92 14.84 11.44 -24.76
CA SER A 92 14.45 12.35 -23.68
C SER A 92 13.07 12.03 -23.16
N VAL A 93 12.80 12.42 -21.91
CA VAL A 93 11.51 12.23 -21.24
C VAL A 93 10.96 13.55 -20.72
N ILE A 94 9.64 13.71 -20.76
CA ILE A 94 8.94 14.83 -20.14
C ILE A 94 8.16 14.31 -18.94
N ILE A 95 8.43 14.87 -17.76
CA ILE A 95 7.77 14.50 -16.51
C ILE A 95 6.64 15.47 -16.24
N PHE A 96 5.42 14.95 -16.10
CA PHE A 96 4.23 15.67 -15.67
C PHE A 96 4.01 15.38 -14.18
N ASP A 97 4.57 16.24 -13.32
CA ASP A 97 4.48 16.03 -11.86
C ASP A 97 3.22 16.71 -11.30
N LYS A 98 2.47 15.96 -10.50
CA LYS A 98 1.22 16.38 -9.88
C LYS A 98 0.12 16.74 -10.89
N VAL A 99 -0.09 15.85 -11.88
CA VAL A 99 -1.08 16.04 -12.95
C VAL A 99 -2.50 16.34 -12.46
N GLN A 100 -2.84 15.96 -11.23
CA GLN A 100 -4.13 16.28 -10.62
C GLN A 100 -4.38 17.79 -10.46
N LEU A 101 -3.34 18.63 -10.49
CA LEU A 101 -3.48 20.09 -10.42
C LEU A 101 -3.71 20.74 -11.78
N PHE A 102 -3.51 19.99 -12.87
CA PHE A 102 -3.78 20.41 -14.23
C PHE A 102 -4.19 19.20 -15.09
N PRO A 103 -5.45 18.74 -14.97
CA PRO A 103 -5.95 17.53 -15.63
C PRO A 103 -5.84 17.55 -17.15
N GLN A 104 -5.84 18.74 -17.79
CA GLN A 104 -5.69 18.91 -19.23
C GLN A 104 -4.33 18.37 -19.74
N ALA A 105 -3.26 18.44 -18.91
CA ALA A 105 -1.98 17.82 -19.27
C ALA A 105 -2.11 16.31 -19.39
N ARG A 106 -2.88 15.67 -18.49
CA ARG A 106 -3.15 14.23 -18.58
C ARG A 106 -3.96 13.88 -19.82
N GLN A 107 -4.97 14.67 -20.16
CA GLN A 107 -5.74 14.48 -21.41
C GLN A 107 -4.86 14.60 -22.66
N ALA A 108 -3.83 15.45 -22.62
CA ALA A 108 -2.90 15.65 -23.73
C ALA A 108 -2.03 14.40 -24.04
N ILE A 109 -1.86 13.50 -23.07
CA ILE A 109 -1.00 12.30 -23.20
C ILE A 109 -1.35 11.50 -24.45
N LYS A 110 -2.63 11.31 -24.77
CA LYS A 110 -3.07 10.62 -25.98
C LYS A 110 -2.41 11.17 -27.26
N TYR A 111 -2.36 12.48 -27.42
CA TYR A 111 -1.80 13.13 -28.60
C TYR A 111 -0.28 13.13 -28.58
N LEU A 112 0.29 13.33 -27.38
CA LEU A 112 1.74 13.41 -27.18
C LEU A 112 2.42 12.04 -27.36
N VAL A 113 1.79 10.96 -26.90
CA VAL A 113 2.28 9.59 -27.13
C VAL A 113 2.16 9.22 -28.60
N ALA A 114 1.05 9.55 -29.27
CA ALA A 114 0.85 9.29 -30.68
C ALA A 114 1.89 10.01 -31.57
N ASP A 115 2.37 11.18 -31.17
CA ASP A 115 3.47 11.92 -31.84
C ASP A 115 4.82 11.15 -31.74
N GLY A 116 5.07 10.49 -30.63
CA GLY A 116 6.19 9.55 -30.45
C GLY A 116 7.58 10.17 -30.41
N ARG A 117 7.75 11.49 -30.30
CA ARG A 117 9.06 12.15 -30.19
C ARG A 117 9.73 11.95 -28.84
N TYR A 118 8.96 11.89 -27.75
CA TYR A 118 9.44 11.82 -26.38
C TYR A 118 8.68 10.78 -25.57
N ASP A 119 9.29 10.30 -24.51
CA ASP A 119 8.61 9.51 -23.48
C ASP A 119 7.97 10.41 -22.42
N TYR A 120 6.96 9.90 -21.73
CA TYR A 120 6.21 10.66 -20.71
C TYR A 120 6.08 9.88 -19.43
N ILE A 121 6.39 10.55 -18.31
CA ILE A 121 6.17 10.03 -16.96
C ILE A 121 5.23 10.97 -16.25
N GLU A 122 4.09 10.45 -15.79
CA GLU A 122 3.14 11.19 -15.02
C GLU A 122 3.22 10.80 -13.55
N THR A 123 3.04 11.75 -12.64
CA THR A 123 2.86 11.46 -11.22
C THR A 123 1.59 12.10 -10.71
N GLY A 124 0.88 11.38 -9.86
CA GLY A 124 -0.32 11.93 -9.24
C GLY A 124 -0.70 11.24 -7.93
N SER A 125 -1.30 12.01 -7.02
CA SER A 125 -1.92 11.46 -5.82
C SER A 125 -3.32 10.97 -6.16
N LEU A 126 -3.64 9.71 -5.85
CA LEU A 126 -4.94 9.11 -6.14
C LEU A 126 -6.10 9.85 -5.47
N ILE A 127 -5.91 10.39 -4.26
CA ILE A 127 -6.90 11.23 -3.57
C ILE A 127 -7.33 12.40 -4.46
N SER A 128 -6.36 13.11 -5.03
CA SER A 128 -6.63 14.32 -5.80
C SER A 128 -6.98 14.02 -7.26
N ILE A 129 -6.45 12.92 -7.85
CA ILE A 129 -6.78 12.52 -9.22
C ILE A 129 -8.27 12.23 -9.35
N LYS A 130 -8.85 11.43 -8.46
CA LYS A 130 -10.27 11.06 -8.54
C LYS A 130 -11.22 12.25 -8.45
N LYS A 131 -10.88 13.26 -7.65
CA LYS A 131 -11.67 14.50 -7.56
C LYS A 131 -11.64 15.29 -8.87
N ASN A 132 -10.48 15.37 -9.50
CA ASN A 132 -10.22 16.34 -10.58
C ASN A 132 -10.36 15.77 -12.00
N VAL A 133 -10.62 14.45 -12.16
CA VAL A 133 -10.74 13.82 -13.50
C VAL A 133 -12.19 13.63 -13.97
N LYS A 134 -13.20 14.16 -13.25
CA LYS A 134 -14.62 14.03 -13.65
C LYS A 134 -14.88 14.64 -15.03
N ASP A 135 -14.12 15.65 -15.42
CA ASP A 135 -14.35 16.47 -16.62
C ASP A 135 -13.31 16.24 -17.73
N ILE A 136 -12.47 15.21 -17.64
CA ILE A 136 -11.48 14.88 -18.69
C ILE A 136 -11.65 13.45 -19.22
N LEU A 137 -11.31 13.27 -20.49
CA LEU A 137 -11.15 11.94 -21.06
C LEU A 137 -9.85 11.33 -20.55
N ILE A 138 -9.95 10.20 -19.82
CA ILE A 138 -8.77 9.47 -19.35
C ILE A 138 -8.10 8.81 -20.57
N PRO A 139 -6.80 9.05 -20.84
CA PRO A 139 -6.13 8.45 -21.96
C PRO A 139 -6.00 6.93 -21.80
N SER A 140 -6.17 6.20 -22.91
CA SER A 140 -5.92 4.76 -22.99
C SER A 140 -4.43 4.42 -23.08
N GLU A 141 -3.62 5.41 -23.43
CA GLU A 141 -2.18 5.32 -23.63
C GLU A 141 -1.38 5.45 -22.32
N GLU A 142 -2.00 5.16 -21.16
CA GLU A 142 -1.35 5.16 -19.86
C GLU A 142 -1.05 3.74 -19.35
N TYR A 143 0.22 3.46 -19.09
CA TYR A 143 0.64 2.31 -18.29
C TYR A 143 0.70 2.69 -16.81
N ARG A 144 -0.18 2.14 -15.98
CA ARG A 144 -0.31 2.54 -14.57
C ARG A 144 0.51 1.66 -13.64
N LEU A 145 1.38 2.29 -12.88
CA LEU A 145 2.20 1.64 -11.84
C LEU A 145 1.79 2.14 -10.46
N LYS A 146 1.28 1.24 -9.63
CA LYS A 146 0.96 1.51 -8.23
C LYS A 146 2.22 1.52 -7.39
N MET A 147 2.46 2.64 -6.70
CA MET A 147 3.56 2.81 -5.76
C MET A 147 3.02 2.80 -4.34
N TYR A 148 3.60 1.95 -3.51
CA TYR A 148 3.27 1.79 -2.09
C TYR A 148 4.30 2.48 -1.19
N PRO A 149 4.04 2.66 0.13
CA PRO A 149 5.10 2.91 1.11
C PRO A 149 6.22 1.88 0.95
N MET A 150 7.42 2.20 1.43
CA MET A 150 8.56 1.27 1.38
C MET A 150 8.21 -0.01 2.11
N ASP A 151 8.45 -1.16 1.47
CA ASP A 151 8.31 -2.47 2.11
C ASP A 151 9.52 -2.81 2.99
N PHE A 152 9.52 -3.98 3.61
CA PHE A 152 10.58 -4.37 4.53
C PHE A 152 11.94 -4.49 3.84
N GLU A 153 12.00 -4.99 2.62
CA GLU A 153 13.25 -5.09 1.86
C GLU A 153 13.80 -3.73 1.47
N GLU A 154 12.93 -2.82 0.99
CA GLU A 154 13.31 -1.44 0.69
C GLU A 154 13.78 -0.67 1.95
N PHE A 155 13.18 -0.97 3.11
CA PHE A 155 13.64 -0.46 4.41
C PHE A 155 15.02 -1.00 4.78
N LEU A 156 15.28 -2.29 4.57
CA LEU A 156 16.61 -2.89 4.77
C LEU A 156 17.66 -2.22 3.87
N TRP A 157 17.36 -2.04 2.58
CA TRP A 157 18.26 -1.31 1.67
C TRP A 157 18.54 0.12 2.13
N ALA A 158 17.52 0.82 2.63
CA ALA A 158 17.68 2.17 3.17
C ALA A 158 18.61 2.18 4.40
N CYS A 159 18.64 1.11 5.19
CA CYS A 159 19.54 0.91 6.32
C CYS A 159 20.93 0.36 5.92
N GLY A 160 21.19 0.14 4.63
CA GLY A 160 22.45 -0.43 4.12
C GLY A 160 22.55 -1.96 4.28
N ASP A 161 21.43 -2.64 4.51
CA ASP A 161 21.37 -4.10 4.66
C ASP A 161 20.85 -4.75 3.37
N GLU A 162 21.73 -5.33 2.58
CA GLU A 162 21.43 -6.10 1.38
C GLU A 162 21.53 -7.62 1.59
N VAL A 163 21.85 -8.06 2.82
CA VAL A 163 22.11 -9.47 3.16
C VAL A 163 20.89 -10.15 3.76
N THR A 164 20.13 -9.44 4.58
CA THR A 164 19.05 -10.05 5.37
C THR A 164 17.94 -10.62 4.49
N MET A 165 17.49 -9.91 3.47
CA MET A 165 16.38 -10.39 2.64
C MET A 165 16.73 -11.65 1.82
N PRO A 166 17.88 -11.75 1.12
CA PRO A 166 18.29 -12.98 0.47
C PRO A 166 18.36 -14.21 1.40
N VAL A 167 18.77 -14.02 2.66
CA VAL A 167 18.79 -15.10 3.67
C VAL A 167 17.37 -15.54 4.04
N ILE A 168 16.45 -14.60 4.20
CA ILE A 168 15.02 -14.89 4.47
C ILE A 168 14.41 -15.66 3.29
N GLU A 169 14.65 -15.22 2.07
CA GLU A 169 14.15 -15.88 0.85
C GLU A 169 14.69 -17.31 0.69
N ASP A 170 15.98 -17.52 0.95
CA ASP A 170 16.59 -18.85 0.88
C ASP A 170 15.97 -19.80 1.91
N SER A 171 15.79 -19.32 3.16
CA SER A 171 15.10 -20.04 4.22
C SER A 171 13.67 -20.43 3.82
N PHE A 172 12.91 -19.48 3.28
CA PHE A 172 11.53 -19.71 2.82
C PHE A 172 11.47 -20.72 1.67
N LYS A 173 12.32 -20.57 0.64
CA LYS A 173 12.40 -21.48 -0.51
C LYS A 173 12.79 -22.90 -0.10
N LYS A 174 13.74 -23.03 0.84
CA LYS A 174 14.20 -24.33 1.35
C LYS A 174 13.30 -24.91 2.44
N LYS A 175 12.30 -24.17 2.89
CA LYS A 175 11.42 -24.55 4.01
C LYS A 175 12.20 -24.94 5.28
N LYS A 176 13.17 -24.13 5.66
CA LYS A 176 14.05 -24.39 6.81
C LYS A 176 14.08 -23.20 7.77
N PRO A 177 14.13 -23.45 9.10
CA PRO A 177 14.27 -22.37 10.07
C PRO A 177 15.62 -21.68 9.94
N LEU A 178 15.64 -20.40 10.28
CA LEU A 178 16.87 -19.57 10.31
C LEU A 178 17.73 -19.84 11.55
N GLY A 179 17.16 -20.43 12.59
CA GLY A 179 17.74 -20.59 13.89
C GLY A 179 17.51 -19.39 14.80
N GLU A 180 17.53 -19.64 16.12
CA GLU A 180 17.05 -18.69 17.13
C GLU A 180 17.76 -17.33 17.09
N ALA A 181 19.08 -17.31 16.92
CA ALA A 181 19.88 -16.08 16.92
C ALA A 181 19.54 -15.20 15.72
N SER A 182 19.49 -15.77 14.50
CA SER A 182 19.17 -15.07 13.26
C SER A 182 17.72 -14.59 13.29
N HIS A 183 16.79 -15.47 13.67
CA HIS A 183 15.37 -15.12 13.81
C HIS A 183 15.16 -13.94 14.76
N ARG A 184 15.78 -13.97 15.95
CA ARG A 184 15.66 -12.89 16.93
C ARG A 184 16.20 -11.55 16.41
N LYS A 185 17.34 -11.56 15.72
CA LYS A 185 17.90 -10.37 15.07
C LYS A 185 16.96 -9.80 14.04
N ILE A 186 16.45 -10.64 13.12
CA ILE A 186 15.57 -10.22 12.03
C ILE A 186 14.23 -9.72 12.59
N MET A 187 13.65 -10.41 13.57
CA MET A 187 12.41 -9.97 14.23
C MET A 187 12.56 -8.60 14.90
N LYS A 188 13.70 -8.31 15.53
CA LYS A 188 13.96 -6.99 16.10
C LYS A 188 14.00 -5.91 15.00
N THR A 189 14.70 -6.17 13.89
CA THR A 189 14.74 -5.26 12.74
C THR A 189 13.35 -5.09 12.10
N PHE A 190 12.58 -6.16 11.99
CA PHE A 190 11.22 -6.12 11.47
C PHE A 190 10.27 -5.31 12.38
N ARG A 191 10.36 -5.48 13.70
CA ARG A 191 9.61 -4.63 14.64
C ARG A 191 10.03 -3.16 14.56
N THR A 192 11.31 -2.89 14.28
CA THR A 192 11.78 -1.52 14.01
C THR A 192 11.10 -0.96 12.76
N TYR A 193 11.02 -1.75 11.68
CA TYR A 193 10.28 -1.37 10.49
C TYR A 193 8.79 -1.13 10.79
N MET A 194 8.13 -1.98 11.57
CA MET A 194 6.74 -1.75 11.99
C MET A 194 6.56 -0.44 12.76
N ALA A 195 7.53 -0.07 13.60
CA ALA A 195 7.52 1.17 14.36
C ALA A 195 7.76 2.41 13.49
N VAL A 196 8.77 2.38 12.62
CA VAL A 196 9.15 3.49 11.73
C VAL A 196 8.15 3.64 10.58
N GLY A 197 7.72 2.53 9.98
CA GLY A 197 6.90 2.46 8.77
C GLY A 197 7.71 2.57 7.49
N GLY A 198 6.99 2.56 6.37
CA GLY A 198 7.54 2.65 5.02
C GLY A 198 7.46 4.06 4.40
N MET A 199 7.07 5.08 5.16
CA MET A 199 7.05 6.46 4.64
C MET A 199 8.46 7.01 4.45
N PRO A 200 8.90 7.38 3.22
CA PRO A 200 10.30 7.74 2.95
C PRO A 200 10.86 8.83 3.85
N GLN A 201 10.05 9.78 4.30
CA GLN A 201 10.49 10.82 5.21
C GLN A 201 10.77 10.29 6.62
N ALA A 202 9.98 9.32 7.10
CA ALA A 202 10.19 8.66 8.38
C ALA A 202 11.41 7.74 8.32
N VAL A 203 11.55 6.95 7.24
CA VAL A 203 12.72 6.10 7.00
C VAL A 203 14.00 6.93 6.92
N LYS A 204 13.97 8.07 6.20
CA LYS A 204 15.12 8.99 6.13
C LYS A 204 15.53 9.50 7.51
N ALA A 205 14.58 9.96 8.30
CA ALA A 205 14.88 10.43 9.66
C ALA A 205 15.48 9.31 10.52
N PHE A 206 14.99 8.09 10.39
CA PHE A 206 15.52 6.92 11.07
C PHE A 206 16.97 6.60 10.64
N THR A 207 17.25 6.55 9.34
CA THR A 207 18.61 6.27 8.81
C THR A 207 19.61 7.38 9.11
N GLU A 208 19.14 8.61 9.35
CA GLU A 208 19.95 9.73 9.84
C GLU A 208 20.17 9.71 11.36
N GLY A 209 19.68 8.69 12.07
CA GLY A 209 19.83 8.56 13.52
C GLY A 209 18.99 9.56 14.33
N ARG A 210 17.89 10.08 13.76
CA ARG A 210 17.00 10.98 14.50
C ARG A 210 16.24 10.23 15.59
N PRO A 211 15.93 10.87 16.74
CA PRO A 211 15.16 10.24 17.82
C PRO A 211 13.73 9.89 17.37
N PHE A 212 13.12 8.91 18.00
CA PHE A 212 11.76 8.46 17.66
C PHE A 212 10.71 9.57 17.81
N ASP A 213 10.87 10.51 18.73
CA ASP A 213 9.97 11.67 18.83
C ASP A 213 9.95 12.50 17.54
N ARG A 214 11.11 12.64 16.85
CA ARG A 214 11.18 13.34 15.56
C ARG A 214 10.53 12.52 14.45
N ILE A 215 10.69 11.21 14.46
CA ILE A 215 10.05 10.29 13.50
C ILE A 215 8.54 10.31 13.68
N ASP A 216 8.07 10.29 14.92
CA ASP A 216 6.65 10.39 15.25
C ASP A 216 6.04 11.71 14.79
N PHE A 217 6.72 12.83 15.04
CA PHE A 217 6.30 14.14 14.54
C PHE A 217 6.12 14.16 13.00
N ILE A 218 7.06 13.55 12.25
CA ILE A 218 6.95 13.43 10.79
C ILE A 218 5.69 12.62 10.40
N LYS A 219 5.45 11.51 11.08
CA LYS A 219 4.30 10.64 10.81
C LYS A 219 2.98 11.31 11.16
N ARG A 220 2.91 12.05 12.27
CA ARG A 220 1.73 12.88 12.63
C ARG A 220 1.41 13.88 11.54
N ASN A 221 2.40 14.59 11.02
CA ASN A 221 2.18 15.54 9.91
C ASN A 221 1.68 14.85 8.63
N ILE A 222 2.05 13.58 8.39
CA ILE A 222 1.52 12.81 7.25
C ILE A 222 0.06 12.40 7.50
N LEU A 223 -0.27 11.95 8.73
CA LEU A 223 -1.62 11.63 9.14
C LEU A 223 -2.56 12.83 9.00
N ASP A 224 -2.14 14.00 9.51
CA ASP A 224 -2.91 15.24 9.43
C ASP A 224 -3.11 15.70 7.97
N LEU A 225 -2.08 15.49 7.12
CA LEU A 225 -2.19 15.77 5.69
C LEU A 225 -3.24 14.87 5.02
N TYR A 226 -3.24 13.56 5.32
CA TYR A 226 -4.21 12.62 4.77
C TYR A 226 -5.63 12.96 5.24
N GLU A 227 -5.79 13.25 6.52
CA GLU A 227 -7.07 13.69 7.08
C GLU A 227 -7.61 14.94 6.38
N SER A 228 -6.76 15.97 6.23
CA SER A 228 -7.12 17.21 5.55
C SER A 228 -7.50 17.02 4.07
N GLU A 229 -6.88 16.04 3.40
CA GLU A 229 -7.21 15.75 2.00
C GLU A 229 -8.50 14.95 1.85
N LEU A 230 -8.72 13.98 2.75
CA LEU A 230 -9.96 13.23 2.80
C LEU A 230 -11.15 14.15 3.11
N ALA A 231 -10.99 15.10 4.03
CA ALA A 231 -12.02 16.08 4.34
C ALA A 231 -12.40 16.97 3.14
N LYS A 232 -11.45 17.30 2.27
CA LYS A 232 -11.72 18.09 1.04
C LYS A 232 -12.50 17.33 -0.03
N TYR A 233 -12.50 15.99 0.01
CA TYR A 233 -13.26 15.18 -0.95
C TYR A 233 -14.75 15.27 -0.70
N ASP A 234 -15.17 15.48 0.51
CA ASP A 234 -16.54 15.35 1.02
C ASP A 234 -17.35 16.66 0.97
N ASP A 235 -17.22 17.49 -0.06
CA ASP A 235 -17.94 18.79 -0.19
C ASP A 235 -19.48 18.68 0.03
N GLU A 236 -20.08 17.51 -0.26
CA GLU A 236 -21.53 17.27 -0.08
C GLU A 236 -21.87 16.36 1.13
N ASN A 237 -20.92 15.62 1.69
CA ASN A 237 -21.17 14.49 2.58
C ASN A 237 -20.47 14.53 3.96
N LYS A 238 -20.13 15.69 4.49
CA LYS A 238 -19.76 15.88 5.90
C LYS A 238 -18.61 14.98 6.39
N GLU A 239 -17.45 15.10 5.76
CA GLU A 239 -16.21 14.48 6.27
C GLU A 239 -16.23 12.95 6.47
N LYS A 240 -17.12 12.21 5.80
CA LYS A 240 -17.29 10.76 5.98
C LYS A 240 -16.00 9.99 5.76
N ALA A 241 -15.24 10.30 4.71
CA ALA A 241 -13.97 9.62 4.42
C ALA A 241 -12.93 9.91 5.51
N SER A 242 -12.85 11.15 6.01
CA SER A 242 -11.98 11.54 7.11
C SER A 242 -12.36 10.81 8.41
N VAL A 243 -13.66 10.70 8.71
CA VAL A 243 -14.13 10.00 9.92
C VAL A 243 -13.86 8.50 9.82
N ILE A 244 -14.12 7.85 8.66
CA ILE A 244 -13.75 6.44 8.43
C ILE A 244 -12.26 6.23 8.69
N TYR A 245 -11.41 7.07 8.13
CA TYR A 245 -9.96 6.98 8.30
C TYR A 245 -9.54 7.08 9.77
N LYS A 246 -10.13 8.01 10.53
CA LYS A 246 -9.86 8.19 11.96
C LYS A 246 -10.28 6.99 12.81
N THR A 247 -11.34 6.30 12.42
CA THR A 247 -11.86 5.16 13.20
C THR A 247 -11.13 3.84 12.93
N ILE A 248 -10.22 3.77 11.95
CA ILE A 248 -9.48 2.53 11.63
C ILE A 248 -8.83 1.89 12.86
N PRO A 249 -8.07 2.59 13.73
CA PRO A 249 -7.47 1.98 14.91
C PRO A 249 -8.51 1.37 15.86
N GLU A 250 -9.60 2.07 16.13
CA GLU A 250 -10.69 1.59 17.00
C GLU A 250 -11.39 0.35 16.42
N GLN A 251 -11.60 0.33 15.09
CA GLN A 251 -12.14 -0.83 14.40
C GLN A 251 -11.26 -2.07 14.57
N LEU A 252 -9.95 -1.90 14.46
CA LEU A 252 -8.98 -3.00 14.58
C LEU A 252 -8.78 -3.45 16.02
N GLU A 253 -8.84 -2.53 17.00
CA GLU A 253 -8.71 -2.85 18.42
C GLU A 253 -9.86 -3.73 18.96
N ASN A 254 -11.06 -3.46 18.53
CA ASN A 254 -12.26 -4.14 19.02
C ASN A 254 -12.37 -5.62 18.59
N LYS A 255 -11.34 -6.18 17.91
CA LYS A 255 -11.34 -7.57 17.37
C LYS A 255 -12.66 -7.93 16.65
N ASN A 256 -13.25 -6.93 16.02
CA ASN A 256 -14.45 -7.14 15.25
C ASN A 256 -14.09 -7.89 13.98
N SER A 257 -14.87 -8.88 13.67
CA SER A 257 -14.74 -9.63 12.44
C SER A 257 -14.99 -8.78 11.18
N HIS A 258 -15.56 -7.57 11.33
CA HIS A 258 -15.85 -6.66 10.22
C HIS A 258 -15.95 -5.20 10.69
N PHE A 259 -15.88 -4.26 9.73
CA PHE A 259 -16.01 -2.83 9.98
C PHE A 259 -17.41 -2.47 10.53
N ARG A 260 -17.45 -1.82 11.68
CA ARG A 260 -18.69 -1.41 12.36
C ARG A 260 -18.98 0.06 12.12
N PHE A 261 -19.98 0.34 11.31
CA PHE A 261 -20.43 1.72 11.04
C PHE A 261 -20.97 2.42 12.30
N SER A 262 -21.47 1.68 13.29
CA SER A 262 -21.91 2.25 14.58
C SER A 262 -20.79 2.93 15.39
N LEU A 263 -19.53 2.60 15.14
CA LEU A 263 -18.37 3.30 15.71
C LEU A 263 -18.08 4.63 14.98
N VAL A 264 -18.51 4.76 13.74
CA VAL A 264 -18.43 6.01 12.98
C VAL A 264 -19.53 6.99 13.44
N ASP A 265 -20.77 6.50 13.44
CA ASP A 265 -21.95 7.20 13.92
C ASP A 265 -23.07 6.18 14.24
N LYS A 266 -23.87 6.42 15.28
CA LYS A 266 -24.93 5.49 15.70
C LYS A 266 -25.96 5.20 14.61
N SER A 267 -26.20 6.16 13.73
CA SER A 267 -27.12 6.07 12.58
C SER A 267 -26.44 5.59 11.29
N ALA A 268 -25.11 5.45 11.28
CA ALA A 268 -24.34 5.10 10.08
C ALA A 268 -24.72 3.70 9.57
N ARG A 269 -24.85 3.60 8.23
CA ARG A 269 -25.09 2.33 7.51
C ARG A 269 -24.18 2.27 6.30
N TYR A 270 -23.76 1.08 5.90
CA TYR A 270 -22.90 0.85 4.73
C TYR A 270 -23.34 1.65 3.50
N LYS A 271 -24.62 1.57 3.14
CA LYS A 271 -25.19 2.26 1.96
C LYS A 271 -24.85 3.76 1.90
N ASN A 272 -24.74 4.42 3.06
CA ASN A 272 -24.49 5.86 3.15
C ASN A 272 -23.00 6.22 3.18
N TYR A 273 -22.10 5.21 3.31
CA TYR A 273 -20.67 5.40 3.49
C TYR A 273 -19.83 4.65 2.44
N VAL A 274 -20.47 3.86 1.55
CA VAL A 274 -19.74 3.02 0.58
C VAL A 274 -18.78 3.82 -0.30
N GLU A 275 -19.18 4.99 -0.77
CA GLU A 275 -18.32 5.87 -1.58
C GLU A 275 -17.10 6.35 -0.78
N ALA A 276 -17.30 6.70 0.49
CA ALA A 276 -16.22 7.13 1.37
C ALA A 276 -15.25 5.99 1.71
N VAL A 277 -15.75 4.76 1.94
CA VAL A 277 -14.91 3.56 2.12
C VAL A 277 -14.09 3.29 0.87
N ASN A 278 -14.75 3.23 -0.30
CA ASN A 278 -14.08 3.03 -1.59
C ASN A 278 -13.02 4.11 -1.83
N PHE A 279 -13.32 5.35 -1.49
CA PHE A 279 -12.36 6.45 -1.67
C PHE A 279 -11.12 6.29 -0.80
N VAL A 280 -11.25 5.89 0.48
CA VAL A 280 -10.11 5.62 1.35
C VAL A 280 -9.26 4.46 0.82
N ALA A 281 -9.89 3.36 0.37
CA ALA A 281 -9.20 2.20 -0.17
C ALA A 281 -8.51 2.51 -1.51
N GLU A 282 -9.21 3.11 -2.44
CA GLU A 282 -8.70 3.46 -3.76
C GLU A 282 -7.63 4.56 -3.73
N SER A 283 -7.62 5.40 -2.68
CA SER A 283 -6.55 6.37 -2.43
C SER A 283 -5.25 5.73 -1.95
N MET A 284 -5.25 4.41 -1.71
CA MET A 284 -4.14 3.63 -1.17
C MET A 284 -3.68 4.10 0.23
N ILE A 285 -4.57 4.78 0.97
CA ILE A 285 -4.34 5.13 2.37
C ILE A 285 -4.82 4.00 3.29
N GLY A 286 -5.89 3.32 2.89
CA GLY A 286 -6.40 2.13 3.54
C GLY A 286 -6.37 0.92 2.62
N ASN A 287 -6.26 -0.27 3.20
CA ASN A 287 -6.34 -1.55 2.52
C ASN A 287 -7.63 -2.24 2.94
N GLU A 288 -8.60 -2.30 2.05
CA GLU A 288 -9.84 -3.03 2.28
C GLU A 288 -9.60 -4.53 2.15
N CYS A 289 -10.11 -5.31 3.12
CA CYS A 289 -10.11 -6.76 3.12
C CYS A 289 -11.57 -7.23 3.17
N ILE A 290 -12.03 -7.90 2.10
CA ILE A 290 -13.46 -8.16 1.87
C ILE A 290 -13.81 -9.58 2.29
N ASN A 291 -14.93 -9.78 2.99
CA ASN A 291 -15.43 -11.11 3.29
C ASN A 291 -15.86 -11.83 2.02
N VAL A 292 -15.48 -13.11 1.89
CA VAL A 292 -16.01 -13.97 0.83
C VAL A 292 -17.05 -14.92 1.40
N THR A 293 -18.20 -15.01 0.74
CA THR A 293 -19.31 -15.90 1.18
C THR A 293 -19.01 -17.37 0.92
N LYS A 294 -18.11 -17.64 -0.05
CA LYS A 294 -17.62 -19.00 -0.38
C LYS A 294 -16.12 -18.96 -0.67
N PRO A 295 -15.34 -19.90 -0.12
CA PRO A 295 -13.90 -19.99 -0.36
C PRO A 295 -13.60 -20.74 -1.67
N GLU A 296 -13.91 -20.14 -2.82
CA GLU A 296 -13.64 -20.67 -4.16
C GLU A 296 -12.53 -19.88 -4.86
N ILE A 297 -11.88 -20.46 -5.88
CA ILE A 297 -10.70 -19.90 -6.55
C ILE A 297 -10.94 -18.47 -7.08
N MET A 298 -12.16 -18.16 -7.55
CA MET A 298 -12.54 -16.83 -7.99
C MET A 298 -13.13 -16.02 -6.82
N LEU A 299 -12.32 -15.71 -5.80
CA LEU A 299 -12.74 -15.05 -4.57
C LEU A 299 -13.59 -13.79 -4.81
N GLU A 300 -13.24 -13.00 -5.84
CA GLU A 300 -13.95 -11.77 -6.21
C GLU A 300 -15.43 -11.99 -6.53
N LEU A 301 -15.80 -13.14 -7.14
CA LEU A 301 -17.20 -13.45 -7.46
C LEU A 301 -18.07 -13.71 -6.23
N PHE A 302 -17.43 -14.06 -5.10
CA PHE A 302 -18.10 -14.33 -3.84
C PHE A 302 -17.88 -13.24 -2.80
N ALA A 303 -17.34 -12.09 -3.21
CA ALA A 303 -17.05 -10.97 -2.33
C ALA A 303 -18.33 -10.29 -1.83
N ASP A 304 -18.52 -10.26 -0.52
CA ASP A 304 -19.54 -9.46 0.16
C ASP A 304 -18.95 -8.10 0.55
N ARG A 305 -19.09 -7.13 -0.33
CA ARG A 305 -18.53 -5.79 -0.13
C ARG A 305 -19.16 -5.02 1.04
N SER A 306 -20.27 -5.47 1.58
CA SER A 306 -20.88 -4.87 2.76
C SER A 306 -20.25 -5.37 4.08
N ASN A 307 -19.48 -6.46 4.00
CA ASN A 307 -18.78 -7.09 5.11
C ASN A 307 -17.26 -7.06 4.82
N PHE A 308 -16.55 -6.12 5.40
CA PHE A 308 -15.13 -5.90 5.15
C PHE A 308 -14.40 -5.48 6.43
N LYS A 309 -13.07 -5.60 6.40
CA LYS A 309 -12.13 -4.97 7.34
C LYS A 309 -11.37 -3.87 6.62
N LEU A 310 -10.91 -2.87 7.33
CA LEU A 310 -10.11 -1.79 6.77
C LEU A 310 -8.82 -1.64 7.57
N TYR A 311 -7.69 -1.93 6.93
CA TYR A 311 -6.35 -1.78 7.47
C TYR A 311 -5.73 -0.47 6.98
N LEU A 312 -4.81 0.10 7.75
CA LEU A 312 -4.08 1.28 7.29
C LEU A 312 -3.00 0.88 6.27
N GLY A 313 -2.80 1.72 5.24
CA GLY A 313 -1.85 1.45 4.15
C GLY A 313 -0.37 1.40 4.57
N ASP A 314 -0.04 1.98 5.74
CA ASP A 314 1.29 1.92 6.36
C ASP A 314 1.17 1.64 7.86
N THR A 315 1.82 0.57 8.31
CA THR A 315 1.73 0.14 9.72
C THR A 315 2.43 1.11 10.67
N GLY A 316 3.48 1.78 10.24
CA GLY A 316 4.11 2.81 11.06
C GLY A 316 3.19 4.02 11.31
N LEU A 317 2.37 4.38 10.34
CA LEU A 317 1.32 5.40 10.52
C LEU A 317 0.24 4.91 11.50
N LEU A 318 -0.18 3.63 11.40
CA LEU A 318 -1.11 3.03 12.35
C LEU A 318 -0.57 3.09 13.78
N VAL A 319 0.68 2.70 13.98
CA VAL A 319 1.35 2.77 15.30
C VAL A 319 1.31 4.20 15.86
N THR A 320 1.62 5.22 15.05
CA THR A 320 1.52 6.63 15.47
C THR A 320 0.07 7.03 15.81
N GLN A 321 -0.90 6.58 15.04
CA GLN A 321 -2.31 6.92 15.24
C GLN A 321 -2.86 6.32 16.55
N ILE A 322 -2.50 5.05 16.85
CA ILE A 322 -2.84 4.38 18.11
C ILE A 322 -2.24 5.11 19.31
N MET A 323 -0.99 5.57 19.17
CA MET A 323 -0.22 6.20 20.24
C MET A 323 -0.51 7.69 20.40
N LYS A 324 -1.43 8.27 19.61
CA LYS A 324 -1.70 9.72 19.60
C LYS A 324 -2.10 10.29 20.96
N ASN A 325 -2.77 9.50 21.80
CA ASN A 325 -3.29 9.91 23.10
C ASN A 325 -2.59 9.21 24.29
N ALA A 326 -1.43 8.58 24.06
CA ALA A 326 -0.70 7.94 25.14
C ALA A 326 0.01 8.99 26.00
N ASP A 327 0.00 8.78 27.33
CA ASP A 327 0.70 9.65 28.29
C ASP A 327 2.22 9.45 28.30
N GLU A 328 2.73 8.52 27.50
CA GLU A 328 4.15 8.22 27.38
C GLU A 328 4.78 8.93 26.17
N THR A 329 6.11 9.11 26.22
CA THR A 329 6.87 9.65 25.08
C THR A 329 6.87 8.66 23.92
N ALA A 330 6.91 9.16 22.69
CA ALA A 330 7.03 8.32 21.49
C ALA A 330 8.27 7.40 21.56
N GLU A 331 9.37 7.90 22.11
CA GLU A 331 10.61 7.14 22.31
C GLU A 331 10.39 5.86 23.15
N ASN A 332 9.66 5.95 24.26
CA ASN A 332 9.37 4.81 25.13
C ASN A 332 8.41 3.82 24.47
N LEU A 333 7.37 4.31 23.81
CA LEU A 333 6.38 3.48 23.13
C LEU A 333 7.00 2.70 21.96
N TYR A 334 7.81 3.34 21.13
CA TYR A 334 8.49 2.65 20.03
C TYR A 334 9.51 1.63 20.54
N LYS A 335 10.27 1.95 21.59
CA LYS A 335 11.15 0.97 22.25
C LYS A 335 10.37 -0.22 22.78
N SER A 336 9.20 0.01 23.40
CA SER A 336 8.34 -1.08 23.89
C SER A 336 7.86 -2.00 22.77
N LEU A 337 7.50 -1.44 21.60
CA LEU A 337 7.14 -2.24 20.42
C LEU A 337 8.35 -3.06 19.90
N ILE A 338 9.51 -2.43 19.75
CA ILE A 338 10.73 -3.06 19.21
C ILE A 338 11.18 -4.21 20.11
N PHE A 339 11.07 -4.06 21.43
CA PHE A 339 11.48 -5.07 22.42
C PHE A 339 10.37 -6.03 22.85
N ASP A 340 9.22 -6.03 22.16
CA ASP A 340 8.07 -6.92 22.45
C ASP A 340 7.47 -6.72 23.86
N LYS A 341 7.46 -5.50 24.32
CA LYS A 341 6.99 -5.11 25.67
C LYS A 341 5.76 -4.19 25.64
N LEU A 342 5.16 -4.01 24.45
CA LEU A 342 4.00 -3.15 24.30
C LEU A 342 2.79 -3.75 25.04
N SER A 343 2.12 -2.95 25.85
CA SER A 343 0.95 -3.37 26.64
C SER A 343 -0.36 -3.37 25.85
N VAL A 344 -0.41 -2.68 24.70
CA VAL A 344 -1.58 -2.63 23.84
C VAL A 344 -1.74 -3.91 23.03
N ASN A 345 -2.94 -4.16 22.52
CA ASN A 345 -3.28 -5.31 21.71
C ASN A 345 -2.41 -5.36 20.42
N GLN A 346 -1.30 -6.09 20.48
CA GLN A 346 -0.38 -6.24 19.35
C GLN A 346 -1.02 -6.95 18.15
N GLY A 347 -2.12 -7.68 18.35
CA GLY A 347 -2.80 -8.42 17.28
C GLY A 347 -3.18 -7.53 16.10
N MET A 348 -3.75 -6.33 16.37
CA MET A 348 -4.13 -5.41 15.30
C MET A 348 -2.95 -4.87 14.48
N ILE A 349 -1.81 -4.60 15.13
CA ILE A 349 -0.59 -4.14 14.44
C ILE A 349 -0.04 -5.27 13.56
N ILE A 350 -0.06 -6.50 14.07
CA ILE A 350 0.41 -7.69 13.37
C ILE A 350 -0.50 -8.03 12.18
N GLU A 351 -1.81 -7.97 12.34
CA GLU A 351 -2.72 -8.15 11.19
C GLU A 351 -2.54 -7.06 10.14
N ASN A 352 -2.38 -5.79 10.57
CA ASN A 352 -2.19 -4.69 9.64
C ASN A 352 -0.90 -4.81 8.82
N ILE A 353 0.22 -5.22 9.45
CA ILE A 353 1.48 -5.40 8.69
C ILE A 353 1.38 -6.57 7.71
N VAL A 354 0.68 -7.65 8.06
CA VAL A 354 0.43 -8.77 7.14
C VAL A 354 -0.45 -8.31 5.97
N ALA A 355 -1.54 -7.59 6.23
CA ALA A 355 -2.38 -6.99 5.19
C ALA A 355 -1.57 -6.09 4.24
N GLN A 356 -0.74 -5.21 4.81
CA GLN A 356 0.17 -4.34 4.04
C GLN A 356 1.11 -5.15 3.16
N MET A 357 1.77 -6.18 3.70
CA MET A 357 2.74 -7.01 2.95
C MET A 357 2.06 -7.79 1.83
N LEU A 358 0.92 -8.42 2.08
CA LEU A 358 0.14 -9.12 1.06
C LEU A 358 -0.30 -8.17 -0.06
N LYS A 359 -0.77 -6.96 0.29
CA LYS A 359 -1.18 -5.95 -0.71
C LYS A 359 -0.03 -5.49 -1.59
N VAL A 360 1.14 -5.24 -1.00
CA VAL A 360 2.37 -4.86 -1.74
C VAL A 360 2.85 -6.00 -2.64
N SER A 361 2.67 -7.26 -2.23
CA SER A 361 2.95 -8.45 -3.06
C SER A 361 1.96 -8.67 -4.20
N GLY A 362 0.92 -7.82 -4.32
CA GLY A 362 -0.02 -7.82 -5.43
C GLY A 362 -1.33 -8.57 -5.18
N TYR A 363 -1.57 -9.05 -3.97
CA TYR A 363 -2.82 -9.72 -3.63
C TYR A 363 -3.94 -8.71 -3.33
N ASP A 364 -5.14 -9.00 -3.80
CA ASP A 364 -6.34 -8.44 -3.20
C ASP A 364 -6.65 -9.17 -1.92
N LEU A 365 -7.10 -8.41 -0.91
CA LEU A 365 -7.26 -8.95 0.43
C LEU A 365 -8.69 -9.48 0.61
N TYR A 366 -8.79 -10.73 0.98
CA TYR A 366 -10.04 -11.40 1.34
C TYR A 366 -9.90 -12.09 2.66
N PHE A 367 -11.00 -12.20 3.42
CA PHE A 367 -11.14 -13.04 4.60
C PHE A 367 -12.42 -13.88 4.50
N HIS A 368 -12.60 -14.85 5.39
CA HIS A 368 -13.79 -15.67 5.34
C HIS A 368 -14.34 -15.94 6.75
N GLU A 369 -15.59 -15.58 6.93
CA GLU A 369 -16.36 -15.90 8.13
C GLU A 369 -17.36 -17.02 7.84
N PHE A 370 -17.46 -17.99 8.75
CA PHE A 370 -18.39 -19.08 8.60
C PHE A 370 -18.89 -19.60 9.95
N LEU A 371 -20.09 -20.16 9.95
CA LEU A 371 -20.65 -20.89 11.08
C LEU A 371 -20.28 -22.37 10.94
N HIS A 372 -19.87 -22.99 12.02
CA HIS A 372 -19.61 -24.43 12.11
C HIS A 372 -20.04 -24.95 13.46
N MET A 373 -20.61 -26.16 13.48
CA MET A 373 -20.98 -26.86 14.69
C MET A 373 -19.82 -27.76 15.13
N PRO A 374 -19.09 -27.40 16.20
CA PRO A 374 -18.00 -28.23 16.70
C PRO A 374 -18.51 -29.58 17.21
N ASN A 375 -17.75 -30.65 17.05
CA ASN A 375 -18.08 -31.96 17.57
C ASN A 375 -18.36 -31.88 19.06
N GLY A 376 -19.52 -32.42 19.48
CA GLY A 376 -19.99 -32.39 20.87
C GLY A 376 -20.63 -31.06 21.33
N SER A 377 -20.99 -30.18 20.39
CA SER A 377 -21.71 -28.94 20.66
C SER A 377 -23.07 -28.94 19.96
N ASP A 378 -24.13 -28.51 20.67
CA ASP A 378 -25.46 -28.33 20.08
C ASP A 378 -25.67 -26.92 19.49
N LYS A 379 -24.61 -26.09 19.44
CA LYS A 379 -24.67 -24.71 18.92
C LYS A 379 -23.60 -24.46 17.91
N GLU A 380 -24.00 -23.85 16.80
CA GLU A 380 -23.06 -23.29 15.84
C GLU A 380 -22.23 -22.15 16.46
N LYS A 381 -20.95 -22.14 16.13
CA LYS A 381 -20.02 -21.07 16.49
C LYS A 381 -19.50 -20.40 15.24
N LYS A 382 -19.24 -19.11 15.32
CA LYS A 382 -18.63 -18.32 14.26
C LYS A 382 -17.12 -18.53 14.30
N TYR A 383 -16.54 -18.82 13.14
CA TYR A 383 -15.12 -18.94 12.88
C TYR A 383 -14.70 -17.98 11.78
N GLU A 384 -13.44 -17.64 11.77
CA GLU A 384 -12.85 -16.73 10.79
C GLU A 384 -11.50 -17.25 10.33
N ILE A 385 -11.19 -17.01 9.06
CA ILE A 385 -9.84 -17.10 8.48
C ILE A 385 -9.42 -15.69 8.15
N ASP A 386 -8.31 -15.23 8.71
CA ASP A 386 -7.87 -13.81 8.69
C ASP A 386 -7.61 -13.32 7.27
N PHE A 387 -6.96 -14.15 6.42
CA PHE A 387 -6.75 -13.85 5.00
C PHE A 387 -6.92 -15.08 4.14
N MET A 388 -7.37 -14.84 2.90
CA MET A 388 -7.45 -15.85 1.86
C MET A 388 -6.80 -15.32 0.58
N ILE A 389 -5.86 -16.09 0.04
CA ILE A 389 -5.27 -15.81 -1.27
C ILE A 389 -5.43 -17.01 -2.19
N VAL A 390 -5.23 -16.80 -3.48
CA VAL A 390 -5.19 -17.88 -4.47
C VAL A 390 -3.75 -18.09 -4.92
N LYS A 391 -3.23 -19.30 -4.71
CA LYS A 391 -1.88 -19.69 -5.10
C LYS A 391 -1.92 -21.00 -5.87
N SER A 392 -1.27 -21.07 -7.02
CA SER A 392 -1.24 -22.29 -7.87
C SER A 392 -2.64 -22.88 -8.16
N LYS A 393 -3.62 -22.02 -8.46
CA LYS A 393 -5.03 -22.38 -8.72
C LYS A 393 -5.72 -23.11 -7.55
N LYS A 394 -5.32 -22.82 -6.32
CA LYS A 394 -5.93 -23.36 -5.10
C LYS A 394 -6.09 -22.24 -4.06
N ILE A 395 -7.07 -22.42 -3.19
CA ILE A 395 -7.25 -21.55 -2.03
C ILE A 395 -6.13 -21.80 -1.03
N CYS A 396 -5.54 -20.72 -0.56
CA CYS A 396 -4.52 -20.70 0.47
C CYS A 396 -5.02 -19.87 1.65
N PRO A 397 -5.55 -20.51 2.71
CA PRO A 397 -5.99 -19.82 3.92
C PRO A 397 -4.79 -19.45 4.79
N ILE A 398 -4.87 -18.26 5.40
CA ILE A 398 -3.82 -17.68 6.24
C ILE A 398 -4.46 -17.24 7.56
N GLU A 399 -3.90 -17.69 8.67
CA GLU A 399 -4.18 -17.15 10.00
C GLU A 399 -2.99 -16.38 10.56
N VAL A 400 -3.27 -15.30 11.29
CA VAL A 400 -2.26 -14.44 11.91
C VAL A 400 -2.33 -14.58 13.42
N LYS A 401 -1.23 -14.96 14.06
CA LYS A 401 -1.19 -15.26 15.51
C LYS A 401 -0.08 -14.46 16.21
N SER A 402 -0.47 -13.55 17.08
CA SER A 402 0.47 -12.92 18.04
C SER A 402 0.84 -13.87 19.19
N SER A 403 -0.11 -14.74 19.58
CA SER A 403 0.03 -15.75 20.64
C SER A 403 -0.94 -16.90 20.36
N GLY A 404 -0.88 -17.98 21.16
CA GLY A 404 -1.85 -19.08 21.05
C GLY A 404 -1.80 -19.88 19.76
N TYR A 405 -0.67 -19.89 19.07
CA TYR A 405 -0.48 -20.46 17.73
C TYR A 405 -0.62 -21.98 17.62
N LYS A 406 -0.79 -22.70 18.74
CA LYS A 406 -1.03 -24.15 18.76
C LYS A 406 -2.47 -24.52 18.35
N SER A 407 -3.40 -23.58 18.37
CA SER A 407 -4.79 -23.81 17.99
C SER A 407 -5.02 -23.35 16.54
N HIS A 408 -5.39 -24.29 15.66
CA HIS A 408 -5.69 -24.06 14.24
C HIS A 408 -7.06 -24.65 13.85
N LYS A 409 -7.99 -24.73 14.78
CA LYS A 409 -9.32 -25.33 14.59
C LYS A 409 -10.12 -24.69 13.44
N SER A 410 -9.89 -23.40 13.16
CA SER A 410 -10.56 -22.71 12.04
C SER A 410 -10.20 -23.35 10.70
N PHE A 411 -8.94 -23.79 10.50
CA PHE A 411 -8.55 -24.49 9.26
C PHE A 411 -9.25 -25.84 9.14
N ASP A 412 -9.29 -26.63 10.22
CA ASP A 412 -9.90 -27.94 10.21
C ASP A 412 -11.40 -27.85 9.89
N TYR A 413 -12.08 -26.90 10.53
CA TYR A 413 -13.51 -26.64 10.31
C TYR A 413 -13.80 -26.06 8.92
N LEU A 414 -12.92 -25.20 8.39
CA LEU A 414 -13.01 -24.70 7.01
C LEU A 414 -12.95 -25.85 6.01
N ILE A 415 -11.93 -26.71 6.15
CA ILE A 415 -11.71 -27.85 5.25
C ILE A 415 -12.87 -28.83 5.34
N ASP A 416 -13.34 -29.14 6.54
CA ASP A 416 -14.44 -30.06 6.75
C ASP A 416 -15.73 -29.53 6.13
N LYS A 417 -16.07 -28.27 6.38
CA LYS A 417 -17.30 -27.65 5.88
C LYS A 417 -17.36 -27.56 4.35
N TYR A 418 -16.27 -27.13 3.72
CA TYR A 418 -16.26 -26.85 2.28
C TYR A 418 -15.57 -27.92 1.44
N LYS A 419 -15.04 -28.97 2.08
CA LYS A 419 -14.28 -30.07 1.41
C LYS A 419 -13.18 -29.53 0.51
N LEU A 420 -12.49 -28.47 0.99
CA LEU A 420 -11.51 -27.73 0.20
C LEU A 420 -10.26 -28.57 -0.10
N LYS A 421 -9.84 -28.55 -1.38
CA LYS A 421 -8.50 -28.95 -1.77
C LYS A 421 -7.57 -27.75 -1.62
N THR A 422 -7.00 -27.57 -0.45
CA THR A 422 -6.00 -26.53 -0.21
C THR A 422 -4.63 -26.98 -0.71
N SER A 423 -3.80 -26.02 -1.21
CA SER A 423 -2.39 -26.32 -1.48
C SER A 423 -1.58 -26.27 -0.19
N ASP A 424 -1.61 -25.10 0.42
CA ASP A 424 -0.84 -24.75 1.60
C ASP A 424 -1.78 -24.04 2.58
N LYS A 425 -1.52 -24.23 3.87
CA LYS A 425 -2.17 -23.52 4.98
C LYS A 425 -1.09 -22.81 5.74
N TYR A 426 -1.20 -21.49 5.91
CA TYR A 426 -0.18 -20.72 6.58
C TYR A 426 -0.67 -20.17 7.92
N ILE A 427 0.17 -20.33 8.94
CA ILE A 427 0.08 -19.55 10.18
C ILE A 427 1.26 -18.58 10.19
N ILE A 428 0.93 -17.28 10.12
CA ILE A 428 1.92 -16.20 10.26
C ILE A 428 2.02 -15.82 11.73
N TYR A 429 3.24 -15.90 12.31
CA TYR A 429 3.40 -15.78 13.74
C TYR A 429 4.77 -15.15 14.13
N THR A 430 5.04 -15.08 15.43
CA THR A 430 6.22 -14.39 15.97
C THR A 430 7.44 -15.30 16.17
N LYS A 431 7.36 -16.58 15.80
CA LYS A 431 8.45 -17.55 15.96
C LYS A 431 9.08 -17.88 14.61
N ASP A 432 10.15 -18.67 14.63
CA ASP A 432 10.87 -19.10 13.43
C ASP A 432 10.07 -20.11 12.59
N PHE A 433 10.49 -20.30 11.34
CA PHE A 433 9.86 -21.22 10.39
C PHE A 433 9.74 -22.65 10.96
N LYS A 434 8.58 -23.27 10.75
CA LYS A 434 8.39 -24.71 10.95
C LYS A 434 7.25 -25.25 10.07
N GLU A 435 7.26 -26.56 9.85
CA GLU A 435 6.12 -27.30 9.30
C GLU A 435 5.65 -28.33 10.33
N GLU A 436 4.34 -28.39 10.56
CA GLU A 436 3.72 -29.30 11.53
C GLU A 436 2.27 -29.58 11.10
N ASP A 437 1.86 -30.84 11.10
CA ASP A 437 0.48 -31.28 10.79
C ASP A 437 -0.09 -30.75 9.46
N GLY A 438 0.77 -30.63 8.44
CA GLY A 438 0.38 -30.09 7.12
C GLY A 438 0.08 -28.59 7.11
N ILE A 439 0.54 -27.87 8.13
CA ILE A 439 0.48 -26.42 8.24
C ILE A 439 1.91 -25.87 8.19
N THR A 440 2.11 -24.82 7.42
CA THR A 440 3.37 -24.09 7.33
C THR A 440 3.30 -22.87 8.22
N TYR A 441 4.13 -22.83 9.23
CA TYR A 441 4.27 -21.70 10.15
C TYR A 441 5.41 -20.81 9.65
N ILE A 442 5.12 -19.56 9.36
CA ILE A 442 6.12 -18.60 8.90
C ILE A 442 6.21 -17.39 9.82
N PRO A 443 7.44 -16.88 10.08
CA PRO A 443 7.59 -15.63 10.81
C PRO A 443 6.99 -14.45 10.05
N LEU A 444 6.56 -13.42 10.78
CA LEU A 444 5.92 -12.21 10.24
C LEU A 444 6.67 -11.61 9.04
N TYR A 445 7.99 -11.55 9.10
CA TYR A 445 8.83 -10.96 8.04
C TYR A 445 8.85 -11.77 6.73
N MET A 446 8.28 -12.98 6.71
CA MET A 446 8.14 -13.80 5.50
C MET A 446 6.77 -13.61 4.81
N ALA A 447 5.82 -12.89 5.41
CA ALA A 447 4.47 -12.75 4.86
C ALA A 447 4.44 -12.20 3.42
N GLY A 448 5.39 -11.34 3.06
CA GLY A 448 5.53 -10.79 1.71
C GLY A 448 6.10 -11.74 0.66
N LEU A 449 6.49 -12.97 1.05
CA LEU A 449 7.00 -14.00 0.14
C LEU A 449 5.92 -15.00 -0.30
N LEU A 450 4.71 -14.87 0.23
CA LEU A 450 3.57 -15.71 -0.16
C LEU A 450 3.13 -15.41 -1.57
#